data_bda0c7cf094c8263b3a316c63402bf5a
#
_entry.id   bda0c7cf094c8263b3a316c63402bf5a
#
_cell.length_a   1.000
_cell.length_b   1.000
_cell.length_c   1.000
_cell.angle_alpha   90.00
_cell.angle_beta   90.00
_cell.angle_gamma   90.00
#
_symmetry.space_group_name_H-M   'P 1'
#
loop_
_entity.id
_entity.type
_entity.pdbx_description
1 polymer ?
#
loop_
_entity_poly.entity_id
_entity_poly.type
_entity_poly.pdbx_seq_one_letter_code
_entity_poly.pdbx_strand_id
1 'polypeptide(L)'
;MIRKSWVAVAAVLAAAAPTVAMPAAAQGIEFKSMTIVVGFTAGGGYDTYARLLARHIGRNTPGQPSVVVQNMPGSSSLKAVQYLDANAPRDGSVMTAFNPGLITESLLDPEKIKFKFTDVAFVGSITRDLRACYAWAANGIKSWDDLIKAPEFNIGAPAAGTSTYINAAVLKNMFGVKLRQVTGYPGSAEERLAIERGELDGGCGAWSSNPPDWVNNRRINPIVAFSEGDIPKMIGKPPFIVDLATNQQDKDVLNVLIAPDAVGRPYVASRQVAAERLAVTRKSFDATVRDSQFLAEAEKLDLPVVGPISGADAEEIIARIYGSPPSLVERAKVVAR
;
A
#
# COMPACT_ATOMS: atom_id res chain seq x y z
N MET A 1 37.94 -84.69 -12.69
CA MET A 1 36.73 -83.94 -12.33
C MET A 1 37.17 -82.58 -11.73
N ILE A 2 37.17 -81.56 -12.55
CA ILE A 2 37.64 -80.24 -12.13
C ILE A 2 36.40 -79.30 -12.10
N ARG A 3 36.05 -78.85 -10.89
CA ARG A 3 34.96 -77.81 -10.65
C ARG A 3 35.54 -76.44 -10.89
N LYS A 4 35.00 -75.71 -11.85
CA LYS A 4 35.27 -74.27 -12.05
C LYS A 4 34.30 -73.45 -11.21
N SER A 5 34.85 -72.71 -10.28
CA SER A 5 34.11 -71.71 -9.48
C SER A 5 34.07 -70.36 -10.23
N TRP A 6 32.86 -69.81 -10.44
CA TRP A 6 32.67 -68.49 -10.99
C TRP A 6 32.49 -67.49 -9.82
N VAL A 7 33.37 -66.49 -9.75
CA VAL A 7 33.23 -65.39 -8.83
C VAL A 7 32.52 -64.24 -9.58
N ALA A 8 31.33 -63.90 -9.13
CA ALA A 8 30.59 -62.75 -9.66
C ALA A 8 31.03 -61.48 -8.89
N VAL A 9 31.61 -60.53 -9.61
CA VAL A 9 31.92 -59.18 -9.07
C VAL A 9 30.70 -58.28 -9.28
N ALA A 10 30.04 -57.92 -8.20
CA ALA A 10 28.97 -56.92 -8.22
C ALA A 10 29.57 -55.50 -8.13
N ALA A 11 29.46 -54.75 -9.22
CA ALA A 11 29.84 -53.33 -9.23
C ALA A 11 28.68 -52.50 -8.62
N VAL A 12 28.94 -51.88 -7.48
CA VAL A 12 28.02 -50.90 -6.82
C VAL A 12 28.25 -49.55 -7.48
N LEU A 13 27.31 -49.09 -8.31
CA LEU A 13 27.24 -47.71 -8.81
C LEU A 13 26.67 -46.83 -7.71
N ALA A 14 27.51 -46.04 -7.05
CA ALA A 14 27.08 -44.97 -6.15
C ALA A 14 26.59 -43.78 -7.00
N ALA A 15 25.28 -43.56 -7.03
CA ALA A 15 24.67 -42.39 -7.63
C ALA A 15 24.92 -41.17 -6.71
N ALA A 16 25.84 -40.30 -7.12
CA ALA A 16 26.03 -38.99 -6.47
C ALA A 16 24.85 -38.06 -6.84
N ALA A 17 23.95 -37.85 -5.91
CA ALA A 17 22.92 -36.81 -6.04
C ALA A 17 23.58 -35.43 -5.99
N PRO A 18 23.26 -34.49 -6.88
CA PRO A 18 23.78 -33.16 -6.79
C PRO A 18 23.19 -32.46 -5.56
N THR A 19 24.00 -32.20 -4.55
CA THR A 19 23.66 -31.29 -3.46
C THR A 19 23.60 -29.89 -4.04
N VAL A 20 22.41 -29.36 -4.20
CA VAL A 20 22.19 -27.93 -4.48
C VAL A 20 22.66 -27.18 -3.23
N ALA A 21 23.87 -26.66 -3.26
CA ALA A 21 24.40 -25.78 -2.23
C ALA A 21 23.57 -24.50 -2.24
N MET A 22 22.72 -24.30 -1.24
CA MET A 22 22.16 -22.99 -0.96
C MET A 22 23.32 -22.02 -0.70
N PRO A 23 23.28 -20.78 -1.23
CA PRO A 23 24.36 -19.82 -1.00
C PRO A 23 24.57 -19.62 0.50
N ALA A 24 25.75 -19.89 0.97
CA ALA A 24 26.15 -19.86 2.39
C ALA A 24 25.97 -18.48 3.07
N ALA A 25 25.75 -17.42 2.29
CA ALA A 25 25.58 -16.05 2.78
C ALA A 25 24.26 -15.79 3.56
N ALA A 26 23.24 -16.65 3.41
CA ALA A 26 21.96 -16.47 4.14
C ALA A 26 21.92 -17.20 5.50
N GLN A 27 22.90 -18.04 5.78
CA GLN A 27 23.04 -18.74 7.07
C GLN A 27 23.81 -17.84 8.03
N GLY A 28 23.08 -17.06 8.86
CA GLY A 28 23.68 -16.23 9.91
C GLY A 28 23.16 -14.82 10.05
N ILE A 29 22.27 -14.37 9.14
CA ILE A 29 21.64 -13.05 9.28
C ILE A 29 20.48 -13.15 10.27
N GLU A 30 20.66 -12.54 11.43
CA GLU A 30 19.64 -12.43 12.46
C GLU A 30 19.34 -10.96 12.77
N PHE A 31 18.10 -10.69 13.17
CA PHE A 31 17.68 -9.39 13.67
C PHE A 31 17.38 -9.50 15.17
N LYS A 32 17.90 -8.57 15.99
CA LYS A 32 17.57 -8.48 17.42
C LYS A 32 16.29 -7.68 17.66
N SER A 33 16.08 -6.65 16.86
CA SER A 33 14.89 -5.79 16.89
C SER A 33 14.63 -5.24 15.50
N MET A 34 13.36 -4.92 15.22
CA MET A 34 12.96 -4.25 14.00
C MET A 34 12.04 -3.08 14.31
N THR A 35 12.02 -2.07 13.46
CA THR A 35 11.13 -0.91 13.57
C THR A 35 10.34 -0.73 12.29
N ILE A 36 9.04 -0.53 12.44
CA ILE A 36 8.17 -0.11 11.36
C ILE A 36 7.82 1.36 11.58
N VAL A 37 8.32 2.25 10.73
CA VAL A 37 7.99 3.67 10.75
C VAL A 37 6.73 3.88 9.93
N VAL A 38 5.72 4.54 10.51
CA VAL A 38 4.43 4.83 9.86
C VAL A 38 4.31 6.33 9.64
N GLY A 39 4.12 6.77 8.40
CA GLY A 39 4.07 8.17 8.01
C GLY A 39 2.81 8.95 8.44
N PHE A 40 1.99 8.39 9.36
CA PHE A 40 0.72 8.95 9.84
C PHE A 40 0.56 8.75 11.34
N THR A 41 -0.44 9.42 11.93
CA THR A 41 -0.82 9.26 13.34
C THR A 41 -1.35 7.87 13.66
N ALA A 42 -1.35 7.51 14.93
CA ALA A 42 -1.88 6.25 15.41
C ALA A 42 -3.39 6.13 15.17
N GLY A 43 -3.88 4.91 15.00
CA GLY A 43 -5.31 4.60 14.82
C GLY A 43 -5.85 4.81 13.39
N GLY A 44 -5.04 5.28 12.44
CA GLY A 44 -5.36 5.28 11.01
C GLY A 44 -5.05 3.95 10.35
N GLY A 45 -5.52 3.76 9.09
CA GLY A 45 -5.36 2.49 8.37
C GLY A 45 -3.90 2.04 8.23
N TYR A 46 -2.95 2.93 7.95
CA TYR A 46 -1.52 2.58 7.88
C TYR A 46 -0.97 2.09 9.22
N ASP A 47 -1.34 2.73 10.32
CA ASP A 47 -0.92 2.35 11.66
C ASP A 47 -1.49 0.98 12.07
N THR A 48 -2.77 0.74 11.78
CA THR A 48 -3.45 -0.51 12.13
C THR A 48 -2.85 -1.70 11.40
N TYR A 49 -2.59 -1.59 10.09
CA TYR A 49 -1.89 -2.63 9.31
C TYR A 49 -0.44 -2.83 9.75
N ALA A 50 0.27 -1.76 10.10
CA ALA A 50 1.65 -1.86 10.59
C ALA A 50 1.72 -2.58 11.94
N ARG A 51 0.78 -2.33 12.84
CA ARG A 51 0.69 -3.04 14.13
C ARG A 51 0.29 -4.50 13.94
N LEU A 52 -0.59 -4.80 13.01
CA LEU A 52 -0.90 -6.19 12.64
C LEU A 52 0.37 -6.89 12.13
N LEU A 53 1.10 -6.29 11.18
CA LEU A 53 2.36 -6.85 10.68
C LEU A 53 3.38 -7.06 11.80
N ALA A 54 3.56 -6.07 12.69
CA ALA A 54 4.52 -6.10 13.77
C ALA A 54 4.29 -7.27 14.74
N ARG A 55 3.06 -7.66 15.01
CA ARG A 55 2.73 -8.80 15.90
C ARG A 55 3.11 -10.15 15.30
N HIS A 56 3.26 -10.23 14.00
CA HIS A 56 3.46 -11.51 13.31
C HIS A 56 4.82 -11.66 12.62
N ILE A 57 5.41 -10.56 12.10
CA ILE A 57 6.61 -10.67 11.28
C ILE A 57 7.83 -11.18 12.06
N GLY A 58 7.92 -10.87 13.35
CA GLY A 58 9.05 -11.30 14.19
C GLY A 58 9.22 -12.82 14.20
N ARG A 59 8.15 -13.60 14.32
CA ARG A 59 8.23 -15.08 14.33
C ARG A 59 8.67 -15.68 12.98
N ASN A 60 8.46 -14.95 11.88
CA ASN A 60 8.87 -15.34 10.53
C ASN A 60 10.24 -14.77 10.13
N THR A 61 10.89 -14.05 11.04
CA THR A 61 12.21 -13.42 10.82
C THR A 61 13.28 -14.15 11.63
N PRO A 62 14.44 -14.50 11.02
CA PRO A 62 15.57 -15.07 11.76
C PRO A 62 15.99 -14.19 12.93
N GLY A 63 16.26 -14.82 14.08
CA GLY A 63 16.52 -14.15 15.35
C GLY A 63 15.25 -13.79 16.13
N GLN A 64 14.06 -13.97 15.55
CA GLN A 64 12.75 -13.66 16.14
C GLN A 64 12.71 -12.29 16.85
N PRO A 65 13.04 -11.20 16.11
CA PRO A 65 13.18 -9.88 16.71
C PRO A 65 11.88 -9.38 17.34
N SER A 66 12.00 -8.58 18.37
CA SER A 66 10.91 -7.69 18.77
C SER A 66 10.68 -6.63 17.69
N VAL A 67 9.41 -6.32 17.40
CA VAL A 67 9.04 -5.36 16.35
C VAL A 67 8.25 -4.21 16.94
N VAL A 68 8.75 -2.99 16.75
CA VAL A 68 8.14 -1.76 17.27
C VAL A 68 7.55 -0.94 16.12
N VAL A 69 6.36 -0.37 16.33
CA VAL A 69 5.75 0.58 15.41
C VAL A 69 5.94 2.00 15.93
N GLN A 70 6.53 2.85 15.10
CA GLN A 70 6.78 4.27 15.40
C GLN A 70 6.02 5.16 14.42
N ASN A 71 5.16 6.04 14.92
CA ASN A 71 4.43 6.99 14.10
C ASN A 71 5.29 8.25 13.85
N MET A 72 5.43 8.65 12.58
CA MET A 72 6.18 9.82 12.14
C MET A 72 5.35 10.60 11.10
N PRO A 73 4.26 11.26 11.50
CA PRO A 73 3.41 12.01 10.58
C PRO A 73 4.13 13.21 10.00
N GLY A 74 3.74 13.63 8.80
CA GLY A 74 4.21 14.84 8.14
C GLY A 74 4.31 14.72 6.63
N SER A 75 3.84 15.78 5.94
CA SER A 75 3.93 15.94 4.48
C SER A 75 3.50 14.70 3.70
N SER A 76 2.30 14.18 3.96
CA SER A 76 1.76 12.99 3.29
C SER A 76 2.62 11.73 3.43
N SER A 77 3.28 11.54 4.58
CA SER A 77 4.29 10.53 4.90
C SER A 77 5.69 10.75 4.28
N LEU A 78 5.93 11.85 3.57
CA LEU A 78 7.24 12.17 3.01
C LEU A 78 8.34 12.25 4.09
N LYS A 79 8.02 12.81 5.27
CA LYS A 79 8.95 12.88 6.41
C LYS A 79 9.47 11.49 6.81
N ALA A 80 8.60 10.49 6.85
CA ALA A 80 8.96 9.12 7.21
C ALA A 80 9.86 8.48 6.15
N VAL A 81 9.59 8.73 4.86
CA VAL A 81 10.41 8.24 3.75
C VAL A 81 11.78 8.94 3.73
N GLN A 82 11.83 10.24 3.97
CA GLN A 82 13.10 10.99 4.09
C GLN A 82 13.93 10.50 5.28
N TYR A 83 13.30 10.20 6.41
CA TYR A 83 13.99 9.61 7.55
C TYR A 83 14.61 8.25 7.19
N LEU A 84 13.89 7.41 6.46
CA LEU A 84 14.39 6.11 6.00
C LEU A 84 15.67 6.24 5.17
N ASP A 85 15.70 7.21 4.26
CA ASP A 85 16.84 7.43 3.35
C ASP A 85 18.04 8.05 4.05
N ALA A 86 17.81 9.08 4.87
CA ALA A 86 18.87 9.91 5.45
C ALA A 86 19.40 9.41 6.81
N ASN A 87 18.52 8.85 7.66
CA ASN A 87 18.82 8.66 9.08
C ASN A 87 18.62 7.23 9.61
N ALA A 88 17.85 6.40 8.90
CA ALA A 88 17.56 5.05 9.40
C ALA A 88 18.81 4.14 9.31
N PRO A 89 18.95 3.18 10.22
CA PRO A 89 19.96 2.13 10.11
C PRO A 89 19.88 1.41 8.75
N ARG A 90 21.05 1.14 8.16
CA ARG A 90 21.16 0.49 6.84
C ARG A 90 21.36 -1.02 6.95
N ASP A 91 20.99 -1.57 8.09
CA ASP A 91 21.13 -2.98 8.41
C ASP A 91 19.88 -3.81 8.09
N GLY A 92 18.84 -3.19 7.50
CA GLY A 92 17.58 -3.83 7.15
C GLY A 92 16.59 -3.99 8.31
N SER A 93 16.92 -3.47 9.50
CA SER A 93 16.03 -3.53 10.68
C SER A 93 14.90 -2.50 10.66
N VAL A 94 14.94 -1.52 9.75
CA VAL A 94 13.92 -0.46 9.63
C VAL A 94 13.16 -0.58 8.31
N MET A 95 11.84 -0.60 8.42
CA MET A 95 10.92 -0.48 7.29
C MET A 95 10.03 0.73 7.47
N THR A 96 9.63 1.37 6.37
CA THR A 96 8.71 2.50 6.38
C THR A 96 7.44 2.19 5.61
N ALA A 97 6.28 2.42 6.24
CA ALA A 97 4.98 2.40 5.60
C ALA A 97 4.55 3.83 5.21
N PHE A 98 4.15 4.03 3.97
CA PHE A 98 3.81 5.35 3.43
C PHE A 98 2.57 5.31 2.52
N ASN A 99 2.03 6.49 2.16
CA ASN A 99 0.90 6.59 1.23
C ASN A 99 1.38 6.51 -0.22
N PRO A 100 0.83 5.61 -1.06
CA PRO A 100 1.24 5.45 -2.45
C PRO A 100 1.00 6.70 -3.32
N GLY A 101 0.15 7.63 -2.90
CA GLY A 101 0.00 8.94 -3.57
C GLY A 101 1.31 9.74 -3.65
N LEU A 102 2.28 9.50 -2.75
CA LEU A 102 3.62 10.09 -2.87
C LEU A 102 4.37 9.61 -4.12
N ILE A 103 4.11 8.41 -4.62
CA ILE A 103 4.67 7.91 -5.88
C ILE A 103 4.14 8.78 -7.02
N THR A 104 2.81 8.99 -7.04
CA THR A 104 2.17 9.89 -8.00
C THR A 104 2.74 11.30 -7.89
N GLU A 105 2.80 11.87 -6.68
CA GLU A 105 3.29 13.25 -6.49
C GLU A 105 4.75 13.42 -6.92
N SER A 106 5.62 12.44 -6.67
CA SER A 106 7.01 12.50 -7.09
C SER A 106 7.20 12.35 -8.61
N LEU A 107 6.25 11.67 -9.28
CA LEU A 107 6.20 11.63 -10.75
C LEU A 107 5.71 12.95 -11.33
N LEU A 108 4.64 13.52 -10.77
CA LEU A 108 3.98 14.72 -11.28
C LEU A 108 4.75 16.02 -10.97
N ASP A 109 5.53 16.05 -9.87
CA ASP A 109 6.27 17.23 -9.41
C ASP A 109 7.64 16.85 -8.82
N PRO A 110 8.59 16.41 -9.67
CA PRO A 110 9.92 16.01 -9.22
C PRO A 110 10.74 17.16 -8.60
N GLU A 111 10.40 18.42 -8.90
CA GLU A 111 11.05 19.58 -8.28
C GLU A 111 10.62 19.78 -6.83
N LYS A 112 9.37 19.48 -6.51
CA LYS A 112 8.82 19.53 -5.16
C LYS A 112 9.19 18.31 -4.33
N ILE A 113 9.08 17.12 -4.92
CA ILE A 113 9.44 15.85 -4.29
C ILE A 113 10.72 15.32 -4.93
N LYS A 114 11.87 15.79 -4.42
CA LYS A 114 13.22 15.38 -4.87
C LYS A 114 13.57 13.96 -4.41
N PHE A 115 12.64 13.05 -4.53
CA PHE A 115 12.77 11.66 -4.11
C PHE A 115 12.04 10.76 -5.09
N LYS A 116 12.73 9.78 -5.64
CA LYS A 116 12.15 8.80 -6.55
C LYS A 116 11.92 7.48 -5.82
N PHE A 117 10.76 6.90 -6.00
CA PHE A 117 10.45 5.60 -5.39
C PHE A 117 11.14 4.42 -6.09
N THR A 118 11.84 4.67 -7.18
CA THR A 118 12.84 3.74 -7.74
C THR A 118 14.13 3.67 -6.92
N ASP A 119 14.35 4.62 -6.00
CA ASP A 119 15.57 4.73 -5.20
C ASP A 119 15.43 4.11 -3.79
N VAL A 120 14.29 3.49 -3.49
CA VAL A 120 14.08 2.67 -2.28
C VAL A 120 13.95 1.20 -2.65
N ALA A 121 14.18 0.32 -1.68
CA ALA A 121 13.96 -1.10 -1.82
C ALA A 121 12.57 -1.46 -1.29
N PHE A 122 11.66 -1.89 -2.17
CA PHE A 122 10.37 -2.39 -1.72
C PHE A 122 10.54 -3.73 -1.01
N VAL A 123 9.99 -3.82 0.19
CA VAL A 123 9.89 -5.06 0.96
C VAL A 123 8.66 -5.85 0.52
N GLY A 124 7.57 -5.16 0.28
CA GLY A 124 6.31 -5.70 -0.22
C GLY A 124 5.13 -4.78 0.08
N SER A 125 3.93 -5.22 -0.28
CA SER A 125 2.67 -4.57 0.10
C SER A 125 1.70 -5.59 0.68
N ILE A 126 1.12 -5.31 1.85
CA ILE A 126 0.18 -6.24 2.52
C ILE A 126 -1.09 -6.44 1.69
N THR A 127 -1.57 -5.39 1.03
CA THR A 127 -2.84 -5.42 0.30
C THR A 127 -2.86 -4.34 -0.78
N ARG A 128 -3.66 -4.54 -1.80
CA ARG A 128 -4.04 -3.46 -2.73
C ARG A 128 -4.87 -2.43 -1.96
N ASP A 129 -4.75 -1.15 -2.32
CA ASP A 129 -5.54 -0.10 -1.71
C ASP A 129 -6.86 0.06 -2.46
N LEU A 130 -7.88 -0.66 -2.01
CA LEU A 130 -9.21 -0.58 -2.59
C LEU A 130 -9.88 0.70 -2.09
N ARG A 131 -9.98 1.70 -2.97
CA ARG A 131 -10.37 3.07 -2.62
C ARG A 131 -11.73 3.44 -3.17
N ALA A 132 -12.45 4.23 -2.38
CA ALA A 132 -13.71 4.84 -2.80
C ALA A 132 -13.88 6.21 -2.14
N CYS A 133 -14.61 7.09 -2.82
CA CYS A 133 -15.20 8.26 -2.18
C CYS A 133 -16.58 7.91 -1.65
N TYR A 134 -16.88 8.42 -0.49
CA TYR A 134 -18.14 8.19 0.23
C TYR A 134 -18.67 9.47 0.85
N ALA A 135 -19.97 9.55 1.01
CA ALA A 135 -20.65 10.61 1.73
C ALA A 135 -21.14 10.12 3.09
N TRP A 136 -21.15 11.00 4.08
CA TRP A 136 -21.83 10.76 5.34
C TRP A 136 -23.35 10.62 5.09
N ALA A 137 -23.96 9.55 5.55
CA ALA A 137 -25.32 9.21 5.18
C ALA A 137 -26.36 10.28 5.56
N ALA A 138 -26.13 11.04 6.64
CA ALA A 138 -27.01 12.12 7.07
C ALA A 138 -27.06 13.31 6.09
N ASN A 139 -26.09 13.46 5.19
CA ASN A 139 -26.06 14.55 4.19
C ASN A 139 -27.00 14.30 3.00
N GLY A 140 -27.62 13.11 2.93
CA GLY A 140 -28.59 12.78 1.89
C GLY A 140 -28.01 12.41 0.53
N ILE A 141 -26.67 12.53 0.32
CA ILE A 141 -25.98 12.13 -0.91
C ILE A 141 -25.80 10.62 -0.90
N LYS A 142 -26.36 9.93 -1.88
CA LYS A 142 -26.42 8.46 -1.95
C LYS A 142 -25.79 7.85 -3.20
N SER A 143 -25.55 8.68 -4.21
CA SER A 143 -25.11 8.22 -5.53
C SER A 143 -24.14 9.24 -6.18
N TRP A 144 -23.52 8.82 -7.27
CA TRP A 144 -22.74 9.69 -8.14
C TRP A 144 -23.58 10.88 -8.65
N ASP A 145 -24.82 10.61 -9.08
CA ASP A 145 -25.72 11.65 -9.60
C ASP A 145 -26.09 12.67 -8.54
N ASP A 146 -26.23 12.27 -7.29
CA ASP A 146 -26.48 13.20 -6.17
C ASP A 146 -25.24 14.07 -5.93
N LEU A 147 -24.04 13.48 -5.96
CA LEU A 147 -22.79 14.22 -5.75
C LEU A 147 -22.57 15.28 -6.85
N ILE A 148 -22.80 14.95 -8.12
CA ILE A 148 -22.69 15.91 -9.25
C ILE A 148 -23.64 17.11 -9.09
N LYS A 149 -24.83 16.88 -8.53
CA LYS A 149 -25.86 17.92 -8.32
C LYS A 149 -25.68 18.68 -7.03
N ALA A 150 -24.86 18.19 -6.13
CA ALA A 150 -24.64 18.84 -4.82
C ALA A 150 -24.07 20.27 -5.01
N PRO A 151 -24.57 21.26 -4.26
CA PRO A 151 -24.10 22.64 -4.38
C PRO A 151 -22.68 22.82 -3.89
N GLU A 152 -22.24 22.03 -2.91
CA GLU A 152 -20.90 21.93 -2.35
C GLU A 152 -20.74 20.57 -1.66
N PHE A 153 -19.52 20.05 -1.64
CA PHE A 153 -19.15 18.84 -0.92
C PHE A 153 -17.77 19.02 -0.27
N ASN A 154 -17.71 19.02 1.06
CA ASN A 154 -16.48 19.23 1.82
C ASN A 154 -15.79 17.89 2.10
N ILE A 155 -14.53 17.77 1.74
CA ILE A 155 -13.75 16.54 1.91
C ILE A 155 -12.41 16.83 2.57
N GLY A 156 -11.99 15.96 3.49
CA GLY A 156 -10.70 16.05 4.17
C GLY A 156 -9.58 15.37 3.41
N ALA A 157 -8.37 15.88 3.58
CA ALA A 157 -7.15 15.20 3.17
C ALA A 157 -5.98 15.57 4.08
N PRO A 158 -4.98 14.68 4.28
CA PRO A 158 -3.80 15.01 5.07
C PRO A 158 -3.00 16.16 4.46
N ALA A 159 -2.71 16.08 3.17
CA ALA A 159 -2.04 17.12 2.41
C ALA A 159 -2.17 16.84 0.90
N ALA A 160 -1.80 17.82 0.08
CA ALA A 160 -1.59 17.61 -1.35
C ALA A 160 -0.59 16.45 -1.58
N GLY A 161 -0.84 15.63 -2.61
CA GLY A 161 -0.02 14.45 -2.91
C GLY A 161 -0.38 13.19 -2.14
N THR A 162 -1.37 13.20 -1.27
CA THR A 162 -1.98 11.93 -0.79
C THR A 162 -2.95 11.41 -1.83
N SER A 163 -3.12 10.07 -1.91
CA SER A 163 -4.16 9.49 -2.79
C SER A 163 -5.54 10.06 -2.48
N THR A 164 -5.85 10.35 -1.21
CA THR A 164 -7.12 11.00 -0.80
C THR A 164 -7.28 12.36 -1.48
N TYR A 165 -6.24 13.19 -1.46
CA TYR A 165 -6.25 14.50 -2.12
C TYR A 165 -6.40 14.37 -3.64
N ILE A 166 -5.60 13.48 -4.26
CA ILE A 166 -5.61 13.25 -5.71
C ILE A 166 -6.98 12.77 -6.17
N ASN A 167 -7.60 11.82 -5.46
CA ASN A 167 -8.93 11.32 -5.82
C ASN A 167 -9.98 12.44 -5.76
N ALA A 168 -9.93 13.29 -4.74
CA ALA A 168 -10.81 14.44 -4.63
C ALA A 168 -10.54 15.49 -5.74
N ALA A 169 -9.27 15.73 -6.09
CA ALA A 169 -8.91 16.63 -7.20
C ALA A 169 -9.43 16.10 -8.55
N VAL A 170 -9.37 14.78 -8.78
CA VAL A 170 -9.98 14.13 -9.96
C VAL A 170 -11.48 14.44 -10.05
N LEU A 171 -12.24 14.28 -8.96
CA LEU A 171 -13.67 14.59 -8.95
C LEU A 171 -13.95 16.04 -9.32
N LYS A 172 -13.17 16.95 -8.79
CA LYS A 172 -13.30 18.39 -9.03
C LYS A 172 -12.89 18.77 -10.46
N ASN A 173 -11.68 18.38 -10.87
CA ASN A 173 -11.04 18.95 -12.06
C ASN A 173 -11.41 18.21 -13.35
N MET A 174 -11.80 16.95 -13.27
CA MET A 174 -12.17 16.15 -14.42
C MET A 174 -13.69 16.00 -14.57
N PHE A 175 -14.42 15.91 -13.45
CA PHE A 175 -15.86 15.67 -13.48
C PHE A 175 -16.70 16.86 -13.01
N GLY A 176 -16.09 17.97 -12.63
CA GLY A 176 -16.78 19.21 -12.28
C GLY A 176 -17.57 19.15 -10.97
N VAL A 177 -17.27 18.22 -10.07
CA VAL A 177 -17.87 18.19 -8.74
C VAL A 177 -17.52 19.46 -7.99
N LYS A 178 -18.53 20.12 -7.41
CA LYS A 178 -18.35 21.33 -6.57
C LYS A 178 -17.79 20.92 -5.21
N LEU A 179 -16.50 20.69 -5.17
CA LEU A 179 -15.81 20.09 -4.05
C LEU A 179 -14.85 21.08 -3.41
N ARG A 180 -14.90 21.18 -2.07
CA ARG A 180 -13.94 21.90 -1.24
C ARG A 180 -13.04 20.90 -0.53
N GLN A 181 -11.73 20.98 -0.78
CA GLN A 181 -10.73 20.17 -0.11
C GLN A 181 -10.19 20.90 1.12
N VAL A 182 -10.35 20.31 2.29
CA VAL A 182 -9.80 20.80 3.55
C VAL A 182 -8.58 19.96 3.89
N THR A 183 -7.39 20.57 3.89
CA THR A 183 -6.12 19.87 4.14
C THR A 183 -5.60 20.16 5.55
N GLY A 184 -4.64 19.33 6.02
CA GLY A 184 -3.98 19.50 7.32
C GLY A 184 -4.32 18.43 8.34
N TYR A 185 -5.13 17.44 7.99
CA TYR A 185 -5.41 16.30 8.86
C TYR A 185 -4.16 15.40 8.98
N PRO A 186 -3.69 15.10 10.22
CA PRO A 186 -2.48 14.28 10.39
C PRO A 186 -2.68 12.81 9.98
N GLY A 187 -3.93 12.35 9.85
CA GLY A 187 -4.31 11.01 9.44
C GLY A 187 -5.82 10.83 9.31
N SER A 188 -6.23 9.65 8.87
CA SER A 188 -7.65 9.32 8.66
C SER A 188 -8.47 9.25 9.95
N ALA A 189 -7.85 9.15 11.13
CA ALA A 189 -8.56 9.17 12.41
C ALA A 189 -9.18 10.54 12.67
N GLU A 190 -8.42 11.59 12.44
CA GLU A 190 -8.83 12.99 12.63
C GLU A 190 -9.85 13.41 11.55
N GLU A 191 -9.67 12.95 10.30
CA GLU A 191 -10.68 13.17 9.25
C GLU A 191 -12.03 12.55 9.63
N ARG A 192 -12.05 11.33 10.18
CA ARG A 192 -13.28 10.68 10.63
C ARG A 192 -13.99 11.45 11.73
N LEU A 193 -13.23 11.97 12.70
CA LEU A 193 -13.82 12.81 13.75
C LEU A 193 -14.46 14.09 13.18
N ALA A 194 -13.84 14.70 12.17
CA ALA A 194 -14.39 15.86 11.49
C ALA A 194 -15.69 15.53 10.71
N ILE A 195 -15.75 14.36 10.08
CA ILE A 195 -16.98 13.87 9.42
C ILE A 195 -18.10 13.65 10.46
N GLU A 196 -17.80 13.01 11.58
CA GLU A 196 -18.80 12.77 12.65
C GLU A 196 -19.35 14.06 13.27
N ARG A 197 -18.53 15.12 13.30
CA ARG A 197 -18.93 16.46 13.78
C ARG A 197 -19.64 17.29 12.73
N GLY A 198 -19.74 16.79 11.48
CA GLY A 198 -20.35 17.54 10.37
C GLY A 198 -19.48 18.68 9.82
N GLU A 199 -18.18 18.67 10.09
CA GLU A 199 -17.21 19.60 9.52
C GLU A 199 -16.82 19.21 8.07
N LEU A 200 -16.95 17.92 7.75
CA LEU A 200 -16.76 17.33 6.43
C LEU A 200 -17.99 16.53 6.03
N ASP A 201 -18.28 16.51 4.73
CA ASP A 201 -19.42 15.80 4.16
C ASP A 201 -19.12 14.35 3.86
N GLY A 202 -17.85 13.98 3.74
CA GLY A 202 -17.40 12.63 3.45
C GLY A 202 -15.90 12.52 3.27
N GLY A 203 -15.45 11.45 2.65
CA GLY A 203 -14.03 11.16 2.44
C GLY A 203 -13.75 10.42 1.14
N CYS A 204 -12.50 10.46 0.66
CA CYS A 204 -11.98 9.69 -0.48
C CYS A 204 -10.76 8.88 -0.02
N GLY A 205 -10.95 7.68 0.51
CA GLY A 205 -9.86 6.93 1.12
C GLY A 205 -9.89 5.44 0.81
N ALA A 206 -8.92 4.72 1.35
CA ALA A 206 -8.98 3.27 1.39
C ALA A 206 -10.23 2.83 2.17
N TRP A 207 -11.06 2.00 1.56
CA TRP A 207 -12.31 1.55 2.18
C TRP A 207 -12.07 0.86 3.52
N SER A 208 -11.02 0.07 3.60
CA SER A 208 -10.56 -0.62 4.82
C SER A 208 -10.11 0.31 5.95
N SER A 209 -9.99 1.61 5.72
CA SER A 209 -9.69 2.59 6.77
C SER A 209 -10.94 3.12 7.46
N ASN A 210 -12.14 2.81 6.94
CA ASN A 210 -13.39 3.19 7.60
C ASN A 210 -13.67 2.25 8.78
N PRO A 211 -14.20 2.77 9.90
CA PRO A 211 -14.59 1.93 11.02
C PRO A 211 -15.65 0.89 10.58
N PRO A 212 -15.58 -0.36 11.07
CA PRO A 212 -16.60 -1.37 10.79
C PRO A 212 -18.02 -0.89 11.16
N ASP A 213 -18.16 -0.11 12.23
CA ASP A 213 -19.43 0.48 12.65
C ASP A 213 -20.05 1.39 11.56
N TRP A 214 -19.24 2.19 10.87
CA TRP A 214 -19.73 3.04 9.79
C TRP A 214 -20.26 2.25 8.62
N VAL A 215 -19.60 1.16 8.27
CA VAL A 215 -19.98 0.28 7.15
C VAL A 215 -21.20 -0.56 7.53
N ASN A 216 -21.15 -1.26 8.66
CA ASN A 216 -22.17 -2.19 9.11
C ASN A 216 -23.52 -1.48 9.41
N ASN A 217 -23.46 -0.27 9.98
CA ASN A 217 -24.64 0.53 10.31
C ASN A 217 -25.03 1.53 9.21
N ARG A 218 -24.43 1.42 8.01
CA ARG A 218 -24.72 2.25 6.84
C ARG A 218 -24.65 3.76 7.13
N ARG A 219 -23.64 4.16 7.93
CA ARG A 219 -23.40 5.57 8.25
C ARG A 219 -22.72 6.32 7.10
N ILE A 220 -22.20 5.60 6.12
CA ILE A 220 -21.57 6.13 4.91
C ILE A 220 -22.19 5.49 3.66
N ASN A 221 -22.35 6.29 2.61
CA ASN A 221 -22.79 5.86 1.29
C ASN A 221 -21.58 5.87 0.34
N PRO A 222 -21.17 4.73 -0.26
CA PRO A 222 -20.14 4.73 -1.30
C PRO A 222 -20.69 5.42 -2.55
N ILE A 223 -19.93 6.37 -3.09
CA ILE A 223 -20.38 7.23 -4.20
C ILE A 223 -19.68 6.88 -5.51
N VAL A 224 -18.36 6.68 -5.47
CA VAL A 224 -17.55 6.33 -6.64
C VAL A 224 -16.33 5.51 -6.19
N ALA A 225 -15.99 4.46 -6.94
CA ALA A 225 -14.82 3.63 -6.69
C ALA A 225 -13.62 4.13 -7.52
N PHE A 226 -12.43 4.13 -6.93
CA PHE A 226 -11.15 4.35 -7.59
C PHE A 226 -10.38 3.04 -7.81
N SER A 227 -10.99 1.92 -7.47
CA SER A 227 -10.44 0.58 -7.69
C SER A 227 -11.43 -0.24 -8.48
N GLU A 228 -10.92 -1.03 -9.43
CA GLU A 228 -11.71 -1.96 -10.22
C GLU A 228 -12.12 -3.18 -9.38
N GLY A 229 -13.33 -3.68 -9.65
CA GLY A 229 -13.88 -4.88 -9.02
C GLY A 229 -14.58 -4.64 -7.69
N ASP A 230 -14.91 -5.73 -7.02
CA ASP A 230 -15.62 -5.68 -5.75
C ASP A 230 -14.67 -5.25 -4.60
N ILE A 231 -15.12 -4.29 -3.83
CA ILE A 231 -14.42 -3.84 -2.61
C ILE A 231 -15.02 -4.61 -1.42
N PRO A 232 -14.22 -5.38 -0.68
CA PRO A 232 -14.71 -6.18 0.45
C PRO A 232 -15.50 -5.35 1.45
N LYS A 233 -16.62 -5.90 1.91
CA LYS A 233 -17.54 -5.28 2.89
C LYS A 233 -18.18 -3.96 2.44
N MET A 234 -17.97 -3.52 1.21
CA MET A 234 -18.70 -2.37 0.68
C MET A 234 -20.15 -2.75 0.39
N ILE A 235 -21.06 -1.95 0.86
CA ILE A 235 -22.48 -2.11 0.58
C ILE A 235 -22.83 -1.25 -0.64
N GLY A 236 -23.31 -1.90 -1.70
CA GLY A 236 -23.58 -1.26 -2.99
C GLY A 236 -22.40 -1.36 -3.96
N LYS A 237 -22.66 -1.00 -5.21
CA LYS A 237 -21.67 -0.98 -6.29
C LYS A 237 -21.62 0.42 -6.91
N PRO A 238 -20.84 1.33 -6.34
CA PRO A 238 -20.65 2.65 -6.94
C PRO A 238 -19.94 2.48 -8.30
N PRO A 239 -20.12 3.42 -9.24
CA PRO A 239 -19.44 3.37 -10.53
C PRO A 239 -17.92 3.42 -10.32
N PHE A 240 -17.17 2.73 -11.20
CA PHE A 240 -15.72 2.86 -11.27
C PHE A 240 -15.35 4.17 -11.99
N ILE A 241 -14.47 4.97 -11.43
CA ILE A 241 -14.14 6.31 -11.92
C ILE A 241 -13.68 6.31 -13.39
N VAL A 242 -12.96 5.27 -13.84
CA VAL A 242 -12.47 5.17 -15.22
C VAL A 242 -13.62 4.95 -16.20
N ASP A 243 -14.72 4.28 -15.79
CA ASP A 243 -15.88 4.05 -16.62
C ASP A 243 -16.72 5.32 -16.84
N LEU A 244 -16.57 6.30 -15.94
CA LEU A 244 -17.23 7.61 -16.06
C LEU A 244 -16.56 8.53 -17.08
N ALA A 245 -15.33 8.23 -17.48
CA ALA A 245 -14.60 9.01 -18.51
C ALA A 245 -15.12 8.66 -19.90
N THR A 246 -15.42 9.68 -20.70
CA THR A 246 -16.05 9.55 -22.03
C THR A 246 -15.07 9.35 -23.18
N ASN A 247 -13.78 9.56 -22.98
CA ASN A 247 -12.74 9.40 -23.98
C ASN A 247 -11.52 8.65 -23.44
N GLN A 248 -10.74 8.07 -24.35
CA GLN A 248 -9.58 7.24 -23.99
C GLN A 248 -8.48 8.02 -23.28
N GLN A 249 -8.24 9.27 -23.66
CA GLN A 249 -7.20 10.10 -23.04
C GLN A 249 -7.47 10.37 -21.57
N ASP A 250 -8.72 10.59 -21.18
CA ASP A 250 -9.11 10.76 -19.79
C ASP A 250 -8.99 9.44 -19.01
N LYS A 251 -9.35 8.31 -19.63
CA LYS A 251 -9.12 6.98 -19.03
C LYS A 251 -7.64 6.72 -18.77
N ASP A 252 -6.77 7.07 -19.70
CA ASP A 252 -5.32 6.91 -19.54
C ASP A 252 -4.76 7.78 -18.40
N VAL A 253 -5.23 9.02 -18.27
CA VAL A 253 -4.89 9.91 -17.15
C VAL A 253 -5.33 9.30 -15.81
N LEU A 254 -6.57 8.83 -15.73
CA LEU A 254 -7.08 8.17 -14.52
C LEU A 254 -6.24 6.95 -14.16
N ASN A 255 -5.91 6.11 -15.12
CA ASN A 255 -5.09 4.93 -14.90
C ASN A 255 -3.70 5.28 -14.36
N VAL A 256 -3.05 6.36 -14.81
CA VAL A 256 -1.79 6.83 -14.23
C VAL A 256 -1.97 7.26 -12.78
N LEU A 257 -3.05 7.99 -12.47
CA LEU A 257 -3.29 8.53 -11.13
C LEU A 257 -3.62 7.44 -10.10
N ILE A 258 -4.31 6.37 -10.51
CA ILE A 258 -4.71 5.26 -9.61
C ILE A 258 -3.73 4.10 -9.59
N ALA A 259 -2.79 4.01 -10.56
CA ALA A 259 -1.84 2.90 -10.64
C ALA A 259 -1.07 2.61 -9.34
N PRO A 260 -0.62 3.62 -8.56
CA PRO A 260 0.06 3.37 -7.29
C PRO A 260 -0.78 2.67 -6.23
N ASP A 261 -2.11 2.68 -6.34
CA ASP A 261 -3.00 2.00 -5.39
C ASP A 261 -2.88 0.45 -5.48
N ALA A 262 -2.26 -0.07 -6.54
CA ALA A 262 -1.88 -1.48 -6.62
C ALA A 262 -0.90 -1.89 -5.52
N VAL A 263 -0.05 -0.98 -5.03
CA VAL A 263 0.85 -1.16 -3.89
C VAL A 263 0.31 -0.46 -2.64
N GLY A 264 -0.94 -0.71 -2.30
CA GLY A 264 -1.75 0.11 -1.37
C GLY A 264 -1.23 0.25 0.05
N ARG A 265 -0.61 -0.79 0.62
CA ARG A 265 0.04 -0.76 1.95
C ARG A 265 1.51 -1.12 1.80
N PRO A 266 2.32 -0.28 1.13
CA PRO A 266 3.71 -0.56 0.84
C PRO A 266 4.59 -0.44 2.08
N TYR A 267 5.59 -1.32 2.13
CA TYR A 267 6.71 -1.28 3.06
C TYR A 267 8.00 -1.20 2.27
N VAL A 268 8.82 -0.23 2.60
CA VAL A 268 10.11 0.02 1.94
C VAL A 268 11.25 0.03 2.95
N ALA A 269 12.42 -0.37 2.51
CA ALA A 269 13.68 -0.25 3.21
C ALA A 269 14.63 0.69 2.44
N SER A 270 15.68 1.17 3.08
CA SER A 270 16.72 1.92 2.38
C SER A 270 17.37 1.04 1.31
N ARG A 271 17.60 1.60 0.10
CA ARG A 271 18.34 0.88 -0.96
C ARG A 271 19.81 0.60 -0.58
N GLN A 272 20.29 1.23 0.46
CA GLN A 272 21.64 1.02 0.98
C GLN A 272 21.75 -0.21 1.92
N VAL A 273 20.64 -0.90 2.16
CA VAL A 273 20.64 -2.20 2.87
C VAL A 273 21.29 -3.24 1.98
N ALA A 274 22.23 -4.02 2.55
CA ALA A 274 22.89 -5.12 1.84
C ALA A 274 21.84 -6.11 1.26
N ALA A 275 22.09 -6.58 0.04
CA ALA A 275 21.14 -7.39 -0.71
C ALA A 275 20.69 -8.65 0.06
N GLU A 276 21.60 -9.27 0.78
CA GLU A 276 21.32 -10.49 1.58
C GLU A 276 20.38 -10.17 2.74
N ARG A 277 20.55 -9.04 3.41
CA ARG A 277 19.67 -8.60 4.52
C ARG A 277 18.30 -8.22 3.99
N LEU A 278 18.24 -7.51 2.87
CA LEU A 278 16.98 -7.19 2.20
C LEU A 278 16.22 -8.47 1.78
N ALA A 279 16.93 -9.46 1.25
CA ALA A 279 16.32 -10.74 0.87
C ALA A 279 15.70 -11.46 2.07
N VAL A 280 16.35 -11.43 3.25
CA VAL A 280 15.77 -11.97 4.49
C VAL A 280 14.53 -11.21 4.90
N THR A 281 14.55 -9.87 4.88
CA THR A 281 13.38 -9.04 5.24
C THR A 281 12.21 -9.28 4.29
N ARG A 282 12.45 -9.37 2.97
CA ARG A 282 11.44 -9.71 1.96
C ARG A 282 10.83 -11.09 2.20
N LYS A 283 11.67 -12.10 2.44
CA LYS A 283 11.21 -13.47 2.73
C LYS A 283 10.35 -13.50 4.01
N SER A 284 10.75 -12.79 5.03
CA SER A 284 10.00 -12.69 6.29
C SER A 284 8.64 -12.02 6.10
N PHE A 285 8.60 -10.95 5.30
CA PHE A 285 7.36 -10.26 4.93
C PHE A 285 6.44 -11.19 4.14
N ASP A 286 6.94 -11.80 3.07
CA ASP A 286 6.17 -12.70 2.21
C ASP A 286 5.60 -13.91 2.95
N ALA A 287 6.38 -14.49 3.87
CA ALA A 287 5.91 -15.55 4.76
C ALA A 287 4.79 -15.04 5.68
N THR A 288 4.93 -13.82 6.23
CA THR A 288 3.98 -13.26 7.18
C THR A 288 2.63 -12.95 6.53
N VAL A 289 2.60 -12.32 5.36
CA VAL A 289 1.32 -11.95 4.72
C VAL A 289 0.53 -13.16 4.19
N ARG A 290 1.15 -14.35 4.17
CA ARG A 290 0.52 -15.63 3.84
C ARG A 290 0.29 -16.54 5.05
N ASP A 291 0.75 -16.12 6.23
CA ASP A 291 0.61 -16.89 7.47
C ASP A 291 -0.85 -16.95 7.92
N SER A 292 -1.34 -18.14 8.26
CA SER A 292 -2.74 -18.34 8.64
C SER A 292 -3.16 -17.57 9.89
N GLN A 293 -2.27 -17.38 10.86
CA GLN A 293 -2.57 -16.62 12.09
C GLN A 293 -2.62 -15.12 11.80
N PHE A 294 -1.75 -14.61 10.89
CA PHE A 294 -1.81 -13.24 10.41
C PHE A 294 -3.14 -12.97 9.69
N LEU A 295 -3.53 -13.85 8.77
CA LEU A 295 -4.78 -13.71 8.01
C LEU A 295 -6.02 -13.82 8.91
N ALA A 296 -6.03 -14.74 9.88
CA ALA A 296 -7.12 -14.86 10.84
C ALA A 296 -7.26 -13.63 11.75
N GLU A 297 -6.14 -13.03 12.17
CA GLU A 297 -6.19 -11.79 12.95
C GLU A 297 -6.60 -10.59 12.09
N ALA A 298 -6.15 -10.53 10.84
CA ALA A 298 -6.58 -9.52 9.88
C ALA A 298 -8.10 -9.54 9.68
N GLU A 299 -8.68 -10.73 9.48
CA GLU A 299 -10.11 -10.93 9.36
C GLU A 299 -10.87 -10.48 10.61
N LYS A 300 -10.40 -10.88 11.80
CA LYS A 300 -10.98 -10.49 13.09
C LYS A 300 -10.97 -8.97 13.32
N LEU A 301 -9.97 -8.28 12.78
CA LEU A 301 -9.82 -6.82 12.87
C LEU A 301 -10.50 -6.07 11.73
N ASP A 302 -11.20 -6.74 10.84
CA ASP A 302 -11.80 -6.17 9.64
C ASP A 302 -10.79 -5.48 8.70
N LEU A 303 -9.56 -6.04 8.62
CA LEU A 303 -8.49 -5.56 7.75
C LEU A 303 -8.32 -6.51 6.56
N PRO A 304 -8.97 -6.27 5.43
CA PRO A 304 -8.88 -7.15 4.27
C PRO A 304 -7.45 -7.21 3.72
N VAL A 305 -6.96 -8.42 3.49
CA VAL A 305 -5.69 -8.71 2.82
C VAL A 305 -6.01 -9.20 1.41
N VAL A 306 -6.01 -8.29 0.44
CA VAL A 306 -6.40 -8.57 -0.95
C VAL A 306 -5.19 -8.42 -1.86
N GLY A 307 -4.74 -9.53 -2.46
CA GLY A 307 -3.63 -9.53 -3.41
C GLY A 307 -2.34 -8.93 -2.83
N PRO A 308 -1.77 -9.51 -1.77
CA PRO A 308 -0.47 -9.06 -1.27
C PRO A 308 0.60 -9.18 -2.36
N ILE A 309 1.51 -8.22 -2.43
CA ILE A 309 2.49 -8.07 -3.51
C ILE A 309 3.89 -8.19 -2.91
N SER A 310 4.77 -8.94 -3.58
CA SER A 310 6.17 -9.05 -3.21
C SER A 310 6.93 -7.74 -3.46
N GLY A 311 8.11 -7.59 -2.83
CA GLY A 311 8.96 -6.41 -3.07
C GLY A 311 9.40 -6.29 -4.53
N ALA A 312 9.67 -7.40 -5.20
CA ALA A 312 10.08 -7.41 -6.62
C ALA A 312 8.92 -6.95 -7.53
N ASP A 313 7.73 -7.52 -7.35
CA ASP A 313 6.56 -7.12 -8.14
C ASP A 313 6.19 -5.64 -7.90
N ALA A 314 6.35 -5.16 -6.66
CA ALA A 314 6.16 -3.74 -6.35
C ALA A 314 7.15 -2.86 -7.12
N GLU A 315 8.45 -3.22 -7.16
CA GLU A 315 9.46 -2.49 -7.93
C GLU A 315 9.14 -2.45 -9.42
N GLU A 316 8.62 -3.54 -10.01
CA GLU A 316 8.19 -3.57 -11.41
C GLU A 316 6.99 -2.63 -11.66
N ILE A 317 6.01 -2.61 -10.77
CA ILE A 317 4.86 -1.69 -10.86
C ILE A 317 5.35 -0.25 -10.83
N ILE A 318 6.25 0.09 -9.89
CA ILE A 318 6.80 1.42 -9.75
C ILE A 318 7.60 1.83 -11.00
N ALA A 319 8.43 0.94 -11.54
CA ALA A 319 9.19 1.21 -12.76
C ALA A 319 8.26 1.54 -13.95
N ARG A 320 7.14 0.82 -14.09
CA ARG A 320 6.13 1.11 -15.13
C ARG A 320 5.48 2.47 -14.94
N ILE A 321 5.15 2.85 -13.71
CA ILE A 321 4.56 4.17 -13.40
C ILE A 321 5.51 5.30 -13.82
N TYR A 322 6.80 5.20 -13.47
CA TYR A 322 7.80 6.19 -13.87
C TYR A 322 8.14 6.16 -15.38
N GLY A 323 7.80 5.07 -16.08
CA GLY A 323 7.89 4.95 -17.54
C GLY A 323 6.70 5.55 -18.31
N SER A 324 5.75 6.19 -17.64
CA SER A 324 4.58 6.81 -18.29
C SER A 324 5.01 7.90 -19.27
N PRO A 325 4.32 8.05 -20.44
CA PRO A 325 4.62 9.09 -21.42
C PRO A 325 4.59 10.50 -20.81
N PRO A 326 5.57 11.37 -21.09
CA PRO A 326 5.62 12.73 -20.52
C PRO A 326 4.35 13.56 -20.74
N SER A 327 3.73 13.47 -21.92
CA SER A 327 2.49 14.18 -22.23
C SER A 327 1.32 13.74 -21.35
N LEU A 328 1.28 12.45 -21.00
CA LEU A 328 0.27 11.90 -20.10
C LEU A 328 0.51 12.35 -18.65
N VAL A 329 1.79 12.40 -18.22
CA VAL A 329 2.19 12.88 -16.90
C VAL A 329 1.81 14.35 -16.71
N GLU A 330 2.09 15.22 -17.71
CA GLU A 330 1.71 16.64 -17.65
C GLU A 330 0.19 16.82 -17.53
N ARG A 331 -0.60 16.04 -18.28
CA ARG A 331 -2.06 16.10 -18.17
C ARG A 331 -2.55 15.58 -16.80
N ALA A 332 -1.98 14.49 -16.31
CA ALA A 332 -2.27 13.96 -14.97
C ALA A 332 -1.94 15.00 -13.89
N LYS A 333 -0.85 15.76 -14.05
CA LYS A 333 -0.48 16.87 -13.15
C LYS A 333 -1.56 17.94 -13.06
N VAL A 334 -2.15 18.33 -14.20
CA VAL A 334 -3.26 19.32 -14.22
C VAL A 334 -4.49 18.79 -13.47
N VAL A 335 -4.82 17.51 -13.67
CA VAL A 335 -5.99 16.88 -13.03
C VAL A 335 -5.79 16.70 -11.52
N ALA A 336 -4.58 16.40 -11.08
CA ALA A 336 -4.27 16.11 -9.66
C ALA A 336 -4.09 17.38 -8.79
N ARG A 337 -4.14 18.59 -9.36
CA ARG A 337 -3.99 19.87 -8.66
C ARG A 337 -5.35 20.52 -8.40
#